data_29040e2a9bb59f7ea7c54fc94c687bae
#
_entry.id   29040e2a9bb59f7ea7c54fc94c687bae
#
_cell.length_a   1.000
_cell.length_b   1.000
_cell.length_c   1.000
_cell.angle_alpha   90.00
_cell.angle_beta   90.00
_cell.angle_gamma   90.00
#
_symmetry.space_group_name_H-M   'P 1'
#
loop_
_entity.id
_entity.type
_entity.pdbx_description
1 polymer ?
#
loop_
_entity_poly.entity_id
_entity_poly.type
_entity_poly.pdbx_seq_one_letter_code
_entity_poly.pdbx_strand_id
1 'polypeptide(L)' 'MNTHSVHNLIDSKILTQLREINKPSKTYWPYQIIITSWRDVLPAERFCYDNFKSRNWRNIGGDFYFKRKEDYEWFVLRWS' A
#
# COMPACT_ATOMS: atom_id res chain seq x y z
N MET A 1 -31.12 -6.58 4.78
CA MET A 1 -30.67 -5.79 3.66
C MET A 1 -29.26 -6.17 3.24
N ASN A 2 -29.13 -6.55 1.97
CA ASN A 2 -27.86 -7.08 1.48
C ASN A 2 -27.05 -6.09 0.66
N THR A 3 -27.46 -4.84 0.66
CA THR A 3 -26.72 -3.81 -0.05
C THR A 3 -25.26 -3.77 0.40
N HIS A 4 -25.05 -3.99 1.68
CA HIS A 4 -23.71 -3.97 2.26
C HIS A 4 -22.82 -5.09 1.70
N SER A 5 -23.36 -6.31 1.61
CA SER A 5 -22.62 -7.43 1.05
C SER A 5 -22.31 -7.24 -0.43
N VAL A 6 -23.31 -6.79 -1.19
CA VAL A 6 -23.14 -6.51 -2.61
C VAL A 6 -22.11 -5.41 -2.81
N HIS A 7 -22.18 -4.38 -1.96
CA HIS A 7 -21.25 -3.28 -2.00
C HIS A 7 -19.81 -3.75 -1.74
N ASN A 8 -19.63 -4.63 -0.76
CA ASN A 8 -18.31 -5.15 -0.46
C ASN A 8 -17.72 -5.95 -1.62
N LEU A 9 -18.53 -6.74 -2.31
CA LEU A 9 -18.09 -7.49 -3.47
C LEU A 9 -17.65 -6.56 -4.60
N ILE A 10 -18.44 -5.53 -4.86
CA ILE A 10 -18.14 -4.54 -5.89
C ILE A 10 -16.83 -3.81 -5.52
N ASP A 11 -16.73 -3.40 -4.27
CA ASP A 11 -15.55 -2.69 -3.80
C ASP A 11 -14.30 -3.53 -3.95
N SER A 12 -14.38 -4.82 -3.65
CA SER A 12 -13.24 -5.72 -3.77
C SER A 12 -12.76 -5.81 -5.21
N LYS A 13 -13.68 -5.95 -6.17
CA LYS A 13 -13.34 -5.99 -7.59
C LYS A 13 -12.77 -4.67 -8.08
N ILE A 14 -13.40 -3.57 -7.66
CA ILE A 14 -12.95 -2.24 -8.04
C ILE A 14 -11.55 -1.97 -7.51
N LEU A 15 -11.30 -2.32 -6.26
CA LEU A 15 -9.98 -2.13 -5.65
C LEU A 15 -8.91 -2.93 -6.39
N THR A 16 -9.22 -4.16 -6.78
CA THR A 16 -8.28 -4.99 -7.54
C THR A 16 -7.98 -4.34 -8.89
N GLN A 17 -9.00 -3.86 -9.59
CA GLN A 17 -8.83 -3.19 -10.88
C GLN A 17 -8.03 -1.90 -10.74
N LEU A 18 -8.32 -1.11 -9.70
CA LEU A 18 -7.61 0.13 -9.46
C LEU A 18 -6.14 -0.12 -9.16
N ARG A 19 -5.83 -1.19 -8.42
CA ARG A 19 -4.44 -1.56 -8.15
C ARG A 19 -3.70 -1.88 -9.44
N GLU A 20 -4.34 -2.62 -10.35
CA GLU A 20 -3.71 -2.96 -11.62
C GLU A 20 -3.48 -1.72 -12.49
N ILE A 21 -4.47 -0.83 -12.55
CA ILE A 21 -4.38 0.39 -13.35
C ILE A 21 -3.34 1.35 -12.79
N ASN A 22 -3.28 1.48 -11.47
CA ASN A 22 -2.43 2.46 -10.81
C ASN A 22 -1.11 1.87 -10.33
N LYS A 23 -0.79 0.66 -10.72
CA LYS A 23 0.42 -0.03 -10.30
C LYS A 23 1.65 0.79 -10.70
N PRO A 24 2.49 1.18 -9.74
CA PRO A 24 3.68 1.96 -10.06
C PRO A 24 4.68 1.18 -10.88
N SER A 25 5.42 1.88 -11.72
CA SER A 25 6.48 1.28 -12.52
C SER A 25 7.56 0.69 -11.63
N LYS A 26 7.99 -0.53 -11.91
CA LYS A 26 9.09 -1.17 -11.18
C LYS A 26 10.43 -0.46 -11.37
N THR A 27 10.55 0.31 -12.45
CA THR A 27 11.75 1.09 -12.70
C THR A 27 11.91 2.20 -11.67
N TYR A 28 10.82 2.88 -11.34
CA TYR A 28 10.85 3.98 -10.37
C TYR A 28 10.49 3.54 -8.96
N TRP A 29 9.78 2.41 -8.83
CA TRP A 29 9.29 1.90 -7.54
C TRP A 29 9.68 0.42 -7.41
N PRO A 30 10.98 0.12 -7.32
CA PRO A 30 11.44 -1.26 -7.37
C PRO A 30 11.14 -2.09 -6.12
N TYR A 31 10.84 -1.45 -5.01
CA TYR A 31 10.63 -2.16 -3.75
C TYR A 31 9.16 -2.09 -3.35
N GLN A 32 8.58 -3.26 -3.08
CA GLN A 32 7.17 -3.36 -2.76
C GLN A 32 6.96 -4.30 -1.58
N ILE A 33 6.03 -3.94 -0.70
CA ILE A 33 5.57 -4.83 0.35
C ILE A 33 4.09 -4.60 0.56
N ILE A 34 3.35 -5.69 0.77
CA ILE A 34 1.91 -5.64 0.99
C ILE A 34 1.63 -5.81 2.48
N ILE A 35 0.87 -4.90 3.04
CA ILE A 35 0.35 -5.01 4.40
C ILE A 35 -1.02 -5.66 4.28
N THR A 36 -1.13 -6.92 4.70
CA THR A 36 -2.36 -7.69 4.53
C THR A 36 -3.42 -7.37 5.58
N SER A 37 -3.02 -6.95 6.77
CA SER A 37 -3.97 -6.56 7.80
C SER A 37 -4.39 -5.11 7.59
N TRP A 38 -5.66 -4.91 7.25
CA TRP A 38 -6.17 -3.56 7.04
C TRP A 38 -6.01 -2.66 8.27
N ARG A 39 -5.95 -3.26 9.45
CA ARG A 39 -5.74 -2.51 10.70
C ARG A 39 -4.36 -1.87 10.78
N ASP A 40 -3.39 -2.47 10.08
CA ASP A 40 -2.02 -1.99 10.10
C ASP A 40 -1.72 -1.00 8.99
N VAL A 41 -2.62 -0.87 8.00
CA VAL A 41 -2.36 0.01 6.85
C VAL A 41 -2.21 1.46 7.26
N LEU A 42 -3.14 1.99 8.05
CA LEU A 42 -3.05 3.39 8.48
C LEU A 42 -1.87 3.66 9.40
N PRO A 43 -1.60 2.83 10.42
CA PRO A 43 -0.38 3.02 11.21
C PRO A 43 0.89 2.91 10.38
N ALA A 44 0.93 1.99 9.42
CA ALA A 44 2.09 1.86 8.54
C ALA A 44 2.27 3.08 7.65
N GLU A 45 1.17 3.61 7.14
CA GLU A 45 1.20 4.83 6.34
C GLU A 45 1.70 6.01 7.18
N ARG A 46 1.23 6.11 8.42
CA ARG A 46 1.69 7.13 9.36
C ARG A 46 3.20 7.02 9.61
N PHE A 47 3.67 5.80 9.76
CA PHE A 47 5.10 5.55 9.92
C PHE A 47 5.89 6.11 8.72
N CYS A 48 5.38 5.91 7.52
CA CYS A 48 6.01 6.44 6.32
C CYS A 48 6.04 7.97 6.31
N TYR A 49 4.92 8.60 6.67
CA TYR A 49 4.88 10.07 6.76
C TYR A 49 5.89 10.60 7.77
N ASP A 50 6.06 9.91 8.87
CA ASP A 50 6.94 10.37 9.94
C ASP A 50 8.42 10.12 9.65
N ASN A 51 8.74 9.16 8.78
CA ASN A 51 10.12 8.71 8.62
C ASN A 51 10.70 8.89 7.22
N PHE A 52 9.86 9.01 6.20
CA PHE A 52 10.34 9.06 4.81
C PHE A 52 9.81 10.29 4.09
N LYS A 53 10.55 10.72 3.07
CA LYS A 53 10.10 11.81 2.21
C LYS A 53 8.93 11.30 1.37
N SER A 54 7.87 12.11 1.29
CA SER A 54 6.63 11.73 0.62
C SER A 54 6.83 11.33 -0.85
N ARG A 55 7.83 11.88 -1.52
CA ARG A 55 8.13 11.55 -2.91
C ARG A 55 8.78 10.19 -3.08
N ASN A 56 9.26 9.57 -1.99
CA ASN A 56 10.02 8.33 -2.05
C ASN A 56 9.20 7.10 -1.72
N TRP A 57 7.93 7.26 -1.40
CA TRP A 57 7.07 6.12 -1.09
C TRP A 57 5.64 6.38 -1.54
N ARG A 58 4.89 5.30 -1.71
CA ARG A 58 3.46 5.34 -2.03
C ARG A 58 2.74 4.20 -1.33
N ASN A 59 1.48 4.45 -0.99
CA ASN A 59 0.58 3.42 -0.49
C ASN A 59 -0.64 3.38 -1.40
N ILE A 60 -0.89 2.22 -2.00
CA ILE A 60 -2.07 2.00 -2.83
C ILE A 60 -2.82 0.81 -2.25
N GLY A 61 -3.82 1.12 -1.41
CA GLY A 61 -4.66 0.08 -0.81
C GLY A 61 -3.92 -0.96 0.01
N GLY A 62 -2.84 -0.57 0.68
CA GLY A 62 -2.03 -1.48 1.48
C GLY A 62 -0.79 -1.99 0.77
N ASP A 63 -0.65 -1.73 -0.53
CA ASP A 63 0.58 -2.00 -1.28
C ASP A 63 1.49 -0.81 -1.10
N PHE A 64 2.57 -1.00 -0.37
CA PHE A 64 3.54 0.07 -0.14
C PHE A 64 4.70 -0.08 -1.10
N TYR A 65 5.01 1.01 -1.79
CA TYR A 65 6.08 1.06 -2.79
C TYR A 65 7.14 2.05 -2.36
N PHE A 66 8.40 1.70 -2.58
CA PHE A 66 9.53 2.53 -2.17
C PHE A 66 10.50 2.71 -3.33
N LYS A 67 11.06 3.90 -3.44
CA LYS A 67 12.14 4.18 -4.39
C LYS A 67 13.48 3.76 -3.84
N ARG A 68 13.66 3.87 -2.53
CA ARG A 68 14.95 3.66 -1.88
C ARG A 68 14.96 2.36 -1.12
N LYS A 69 16.04 1.60 -1.30
CA LYS A 69 16.23 0.33 -0.62
C LYS A 69 16.26 0.51 0.90
N GLU A 70 16.91 1.56 1.38
CA GLU A 70 17.02 1.84 2.81
C GLU A 70 15.67 2.05 3.45
N ASP A 71 14.80 2.80 2.77
CA ASP A 71 13.45 3.07 3.26
C ASP A 71 12.63 1.78 3.31
N TYR A 72 12.73 0.99 2.25
CA TYR A 72 12.06 -0.30 2.18
C TYR A 72 12.51 -1.23 3.32
N GLU A 73 13.81 -1.35 3.52
CA GLU A 73 14.35 -2.21 4.58
C GLU A 73 13.92 -1.75 5.96
N TRP A 74 13.93 -0.46 6.19
CA TRP A 74 13.49 0.13 7.45
C TRP A 74 12.01 -0.17 7.71
N PHE A 75 11.21 -0.02 6.66
CA PHE A 75 9.78 -0.31 6.73
C PHE A 75 9.54 -1.80 7.03
N VAL A 76 10.24 -2.69 6.34
CA VAL A 76 10.09 -4.13 6.53
C VAL A 76 10.44 -4.54 7.96
N LEU A 77 11.52 -3.98 8.52
CA LEU A 77 11.90 -4.26 9.89
C LEU A 77 10.81 -3.89 10.89
N ARG A 78 10.07 -2.85 10.60
CA ARG A 78 9.03 -2.37 11.51
C ARG A 78 7.69 -3.12 11.32
N TRP A 79 7.37 -3.52 10.10
CA TRP A 79 6.03 -3.96 9.77
C TRP A 79 5.91 -5.39 9.24
N SER A 80 6.96 -6.11 9.08
CA SER A 80 6.86 -7.52 8.66
C SER A 80 7.19 -8.54 9.80
#